data_216e647c94894c2d8b7d0ba3782fbb1f
#
_entry.id   216e647c94894c2d8b7d0ba3782fbb1f
#
_cell.length_a   1.000
_cell.length_b   1.000
_cell.length_c   1.000
_cell.angle_alpha   90.00
_cell.angle_beta   90.00
_cell.angle_gamma   90.00
#
_symmetry.space_group_name_H-M   'P 1'
#
loop_
_entity.id
_entity.type
_entity.pdbx_description
1 polymer ?
#
loop_
_entity_poly.entity_id
_entity_poly.type
_entity_poly.pdbx_seq_one_letter_code
_entity_poly.pdbx_strand_id
1 'polypeptide(L)'
;MNRYFPKTQIWVLAATLIGIYILTSCVKQEEFSDIPEISARQFTLIFDTGQYAVRGILAFNFQDGDGDIGLNPGDTFAPYNRAGNYYYNLVIRYFEKQDSGYAEVVLDPPFSARIPVLNPDYPGKTIRGYIADTLTMDPTPSFDTIRFEYFIYDRALSKSNVLTTPDIVLKR
;
A
#
# COMPACT_ATOMS: atom_id res chain seq x y z
N MET A 1 -67.33 -18.82 -0.82
CA MET A 1 -66.68 -19.43 0.35
C MET A 1 -65.44 -18.57 0.68
N ASN A 2 -65.60 -17.53 1.54
CA ASN A 2 -64.50 -16.64 1.93
C ASN A 2 -63.70 -17.31 3.07
N ARG A 3 -62.50 -17.78 2.75
CA ARG A 3 -61.54 -18.29 3.79
C ARG A 3 -60.85 -17.09 4.41
N TYR A 4 -61.31 -16.66 5.58
CA TYR A 4 -60.55 -15.72 6.40
C TYR A 4 -59.38 -16.42 7.03
N PHE A 5 -58.16 -16.01 6.71
CA PHE A 5 -56.96 -16.46 7.41
C PHE A 5 -56.97 -15.87 8.83
N PRO A 6 -56.75 -16.71 9.86
CA PRO A 6 -56.70 -16.23 11.24
C PRO A 6 -55.52 -15.24 11.39
N LYS A 7 -55.74 -14.16 12.13
CA LYS A 7 -54.77 -13.07 12.32
C LYS A 7 -53.35 -13.56 12.70
N THR A 8 -53.27 -14.65 13.45
CA THR A 8 -52.01 -15.29 13.84
C THR A 8 -51.20 -15.80 12.64
N GLN A 9 -51.85 -16.36 11.60
CA GLN A 9 -51.16 -16.86 10.42
C GLN A 9 -50.62 -15.69 9.58
N ILE A 10 -51.27 -14.55 9.56
CA ILE A 10 -50.79 -13.34 8.86
C ILE A 10 -49.52 -12.82 9.54
N TRP A 11 -49.46 -12.79 10.86
CA TRP A 11 -48.28 -12.35 11.59
C TRP A 11 -47.08 -13.32 11.43
N VAL A 12 -47.32 -14.62 11.37
CA VAL A 12 -46.28 -15.64 11.12
C VAL A 12 -45.74 -15.47 9.69
N LEU A 13 -46.60 -15.29 8.69
CA LEU A 13 -46.16 -15.03 7.31
C LEU A 13 -45.36 -13.72 7.18
N ALA A 14 -45.80 -12.66 7.85
CA ALA A 14 -45.06 -11.39 7.85
C ALA A 14 -43.69 -11.53 8.51
N ALA A 15 -43.60 -12.24 9.62
CA ALA A 15 -42.30 -12.49 10.33
C ALA A 15 -41.34 -13.34 9.48
N THR A 16 -41.84 -14.38 8.78
CA THR A 16 -41.03 -15.19 7.86
C THR A 16 -40.54 -14.40 6.64
N LEU A 17 -41.38 -13.54 6.06
CA LEU A 17 -40.97 -12.67 4.96
C LEU A 17 -39.90 -11.65 5.37
N ILE A 18 -40.03 -11.04 6.55
CA ILE A 18 -39.01 -10.14 7.12
C ILE A 18 -37.71 -10.88 7.39
N GLY A 19 -37.79 -12.10 7.94
CA GLY A 19 -36.62 -12.97 8.19
C GLY A 19 -35.84 -13.31 6.90
N ILE A 20 -36.57 -13.61 5.81
CA ILE A 20 -35.97 -13.89 4.50
C ILE A 20 -35.32 -12.64 3.92
N TYR A 21 -35.92 -11.46 4.09
CA TYR A 21 -35.36 -10.19 3.60
C TYR A 21 -34.06 -9.81 4.30
N ILE A 22 -33.91 -10.11 5.57
CA ILE A 22 -32.67 -9.86 6.33
C ILE A 22 -31.53 -10.81 5.89
N LEU A 23 -31.86 -12.05 5.51
CA LEU A 23 -30.88 -13.03 5.05
C LEU A 23 -30.35 -12.74 3.63
N THR A 24 -31.04 -11.97 2.82
CA THR A 24 -30.59 -11.57 1.46
C THR A 24 -29.79 -10.29 1.43
N SER A 25 -29.46 -9.68 2.58
CA SER A 25 -28.53 -8.56 2.65
C SER A 25 -27.13 -9.09 2.35
N CYS A 26 -26.85 -9.37 1.09
CA CYS A 26 -25.51 -9.64 0.58
C CYS A 26 -24.68 -8.38 0.84
N VAL A 27 -23.73 -8.45 1.75
CA VAL A 27 -22.65 -7.46 1.87
C VAL A 27 -21.91 -7.52 0.53
N LYS A 28 -22.07 -6.48 -0.27
CA LYS A 28 -21.31 -6.34 -1.52
C LYS A 28 -19.83 -6.30 -1.13
N GLN A 29 -19.12 -7.38 -1.40
CA GLN A 29 -17.67 -7.40 -1.20
C GLN A 29 -17.08 -6.38 -2.19
N GLU A 30 -16.31 -5.43 -1.68
CA GLU A 30 -15.56 -4.52 -2.55
C GLU A 30 -14.60 -5.36 -3.38
N GLU A 31 -14.77 -5.34 -4.70
CA GLU A 31 -13.86 -5.95 -5.64
C GLU A 31 -12.78 -4.90 -5.97
N PHE A 32 -11.56 -5.15 -5.56
CA PHE A 32 -10.40 -4.36 -5.95
C PHE A 32 -9.78 -4.96 -7.21
N SER A 33 -9.05 -4.12 -7.95
CA SER A 33 -8.24 -4.56 -9.09
C SER A 33 -7.12 -5.48 -8.62
N ASP A 34 -6.78 -6.50 -9.43
CA ASP A 34 -5.59 -7.34 -9.24
C ASP A 34 -4.28 -6.55 -9.50
N ILE A 35 -4.37 -5.36 -10.08
CA ILE A 35 -3.24 -4.43 -10.14
C ILE A 35 -3.24 -3.65 -8.82
N PRO A 36 -2.14 -3.67 -8.05
CA PRO A 36 -2.08 -2.98 -6.77
C PRO A 36 -2.26 -1.48 -6.92
N GLU A 37 -2.95 -0.87 -5.99
CA GLU A 37 -3.14 0.58 -5.90
C GLU A 37 -2.62 1.10 -4.57
N ILE A 38 -1.89 2.22 -4.61
CA ILE A 38 -1.37 2.88 -3.41
C ILE A 38 -1.92 4.30 -3.29
N SER A 39 -2.09 4.76 -2.03
CA SER A 39 -2.46 6.14 -1.73
C SER A 39 -1.60 6.72 -0.62
N ALA A 40 -1.28 8.01 -0.73
CA ALA A 40 -0.41 8.68 0.23
C ALA A 40 -1.04 8.69 1.62
N ARG A 41 -0.23 8.42 2.65
CA ARG A 41 -0.63 8.52 4.04
C ARG A 41 0.17 9.62 4.74
N GLN A 42 1.48 9.41 4.91
CA GLN A 42 2.32 10.34 5.66
C GLN A 42 3.79 10.12 5.33
N PHE A 43 4.57 11.21 5.35
CA PHE A 43 6.02 11.19 5.47
C PHE A 43 6.42 11.95 6.74
N THR A 44 7.23 11.33 7.60
CA THR A 44 7.64 11.91 8.88
C THR A 44 9.15 11.92 8.97
N LEU A 45 9.75 13.09 9.27
CA LEU A 45 11.17 13.21 9.56
C LEU A 45 11.44 13.04 11.06
N ILE A 46 12.54 12.37 11.36
CA ILE A 46 13.13 12.29 12.69
C ILE A 46 14.47 13.03 12.66
N PHE A 47 14.61 14.01 13.55
CA PHE A 47 15.79 14.87 13.63
C PHE A 47 16.66 14.45 14.80
N ASP A 48 17.97 14.70 14.66
CA ASP A 48 18.93 14.60 15.75
C ASP A 48 18.95 15.89 16.61
N THR A 49 19.84 15.93 17.60
CA THR A 49 20.04 17.11 18.48
C THR A 49 20.62 18.32 17.73
N GLY A 50 21.26 18.11 16.58
CA GLY A 50 21.76 19.15 15.69
C GLY A 50 20.73 19.68 14.69
N GLN A 51 19.48 19.23 14.81
CA GLN A 51 18.36 19.56 13.92
C GLN A 51 18.51 19.09 12.47
N TYR A 52 19.31 18.03 12.26
CA TYR A 52 19.44 17.34 10.98
C TYR A 52 18.49 16.15 10.91
N ALA A 53 17.90 15.94 9.75
CA ALA A 53 17.07 14.77 9.52
C ALA A 53 17.96 13.52 9.42
N VAL A 54 17.76 12.55 10.33
CA VAL A 54 18.52 11.29 10.36
C VAL A 54 17.71 10.11 9.86
N ARG A 55 16.38 10.18 9.91
CA ARG A 55 15.46 9.18 9.37
C ARG A 55 14.21 9.80 8.77
N GLY A 56 13.68 9.16 7.75
CA GLY A 56 12.36 9.43 7.21
C GLY A 56 11.48 8.20 7.33
N ILE A 57 10.25 8.34 7.79
CA ILE A 57 9.26 7.27 7.78
C ILE A 57 8.31 7.56 6.63
N LEU A 58 8.37 6.72 5.57
CA LEU A 58 7.46 6.74 4.45
C LEU A 58 6.30 5.80 4.74
N ALA A 59 5.09 6.34 4.88
CA ALA A 59 3.88 5.54 5.07
C ALA A 59 2.87 5.78 3.95
N PHE A 60 2.28 4.70 3.45
CA PHE A 60 1.24 4.73 2.42
C PHE A 60 0.24 3.60 2.63
N ASN A 61 -1.00 3.82 2.17
CA ASN A 61 -1.99 2.75 2.15
C ASN A 61 -1.86 1.97 0.84
N PHE A 62 -2.28 0.72 0.87
CA PHE A 62 -2.37 -0.13 -0.33
C PHE A 62 -3.68 -0.90 -0.35
N GLN A 63 -4.10 -1.31 -1.54
CA GLN A 63 -5.15 -2.29 -1.80
C GLN A 63 -4.76 -3.14 -3.02
N ASP A 64 -5.19 -4.40 -3.01
CA ASP A 64 -4.83 -5.38 -4.03
C ASP A 64 -5.88 -6.50 -4.08
N GLY A 65 -6.40 -6.79 -5.28
CA GLY A 65 -7.54 -7.67 -5.46
C GLY A 65 -7.25 -9.14 -5.25
N ASP A 66 -6.13 -9.64 -5.74
CA ASP A 66 -5.68 -11.03 -5.60
C ASP A 66 -4.71 -11.25 -4.42
N GLY A 67 -4.26 -10.15 -3.78
CA GLY A 67 -3.51 -10.17 -2.53
C GLY A 67 -2.14 -10.79 -2.63
N ASP A 68 -1.47 -10.62 -3.76
CA ASP A 68 -0.17 -11.24 -4.03
C ASP A 68 1.02 -10.29 -3.78
N ILE A 69 0.79 -9.14 -3.10
CA ILE A 69 1.88 -8.23 -2.72
C ILE A 69 2.86 -8.94 -1.78
N GLY A 70 4.12 -8.90 -2.15
CA GLY A 70 5.21 -9.33 -1.29
C GLY A 70 6.07 -10.44 -1.87
N LEU A 71 7.30 -10.55 -1.36
CA LEU A 71 8.30 -11.53 -1.76
C LEU A 71 8.77 -12.35 -0.56
N ASN A 72 8.93 -13.66 -0.75
CA ASN A 72 9.54 -14.52 0.25
C ASN A 72 11.06 -14.28 0.32
N PRO A 73 11.72 -14.59 1.44
CA PRO A 73 13.17 -14.58 1.53
C PRO A 73 13.86 -15.48 0.49
N GLY A 74 13.20 -16.57 0.09
CA GLY A 74 13.70 -17.51 -0.91
C GLY A 74 13.50 -17.08 -2.38
N ASP A 75 12.81 -15.97 -2.65
CA ASP A 75 12.62 -15.45 -4.01
C ASP A 75 13.93 -14.79 -4.52
N THR A 76 14.93 -15.59 -4.82
CA THR A 76 16.29 -15.15 -5.20
C THR A 76 16.65 -15.46 -6.65
N PHE A 77 15.75 -16.11 -7.40
CA PHE A 77 15.89 -16.40 -8.82
C PHE A 77 15.15 -15.37 -9.67
N ALA A 78 15.44 -15.35 -10.98
CA ALA A 78 14.73 -14.47 -11.90
C ALA A 78 13.21 -14.69 -11.82
N PRO A 79 12.41 -13.61 -11.85
CA PRO A 79 12.77 -12.21 -12.07
C PRO A 79 13.20 -11.44 -10.80
N TYR A 80 13.19 -12.05 -9.61
CA TYR A 80 13.39 -11.41 -8.29
C TYR A 80 14.85 -11.49 -7.80
N ASN A 81 15.77 -11.94 -8.62
CA ASN A 81 17.18 -12.01 -8.29
C ASN A 81 17.80 -10.60 -8.15
N ARG A 82 18.90 -10.50 -7.37
CA ARG A 82 19.52 -9.23 -7.01
C ARG A 82 19.96 -8.36 -8.20
N ALA A 83 20.27 -8.97 -9.34
CA ALA A 83 20.62 -8.26 -10.56
C ALA A 83 19.38 -7.92 -11.43
N GLY A 84 18.18 -8.37 -11.05
CA GLY A 84 16.95 -8.17 -11.79
C GLY A 84 16.21 -6.89 -11.39
N ASN A 85 15.36 -6.42 -12.27
CA ASN A 85 14.58 -5.18 -12.07
C ASN A 85 13.51 -5.30 -10.96
N TYR A 86 13.19 -6.53 -10.54
CA TYR A 86 12.14 -6.81 -9.56
C TYR A 86 12.69 -7.33 -8.23
N TYR A 87 14.01 -7.11 -7.98
CA TYR A 87 14.61 -7.45 -6.70
C TYR A 87 13.93 -6.70 -5.56
N TYR A 88 13.70 -5.41 -5.76
CA TYR A 88 12.91 -4.58 -4.86
C TYR A 88 11.48 -4.49 -5.39
N ASN A 89 10.52 -4.83 -4.55
CA ASN A 89 9.10 -4.70 -4.86
C ASN A 89 8.45 -3.43 -4.27
N LEU A 90 9.16 -2.71 -3.40
CA LEU A 90 8.94 -1.29 -3.10
C LEU A 90 10.08 -0.51 -3.74
N VAL A 91 9.77 0.21 -4.80
CA VAL A 91 10.74 1.05 -5.50
C VAL A 91 10.61 2.48 -5.02
N ILE A 92 11.70 3.05 -4.54
CA ILE A 92 11.76 4.43 -4.04
C ILE A 92 12.88 5.15 -4.80
N ARG A 93 12.49 6.15 -5.57
CA ARG A 93 13.39 7.04 -6.31
C ARG A 93 13.60 8.31 -5.52
N TYR A 94 14.82 8.76 -5.41
CA TYR A 94 15.23 9.92 -4.63
C TYR A 94 15.56 11.11 -5.53
N PHE A 95 15.03 12.27 -5.19
CA PHE A 95 15.23 13.50 -5.94
C PHE A 95 15.66 14.64 -5.03
N GLU A 96 16.64 15.40 -5.47
CA GLU A 96 17.12 16.62 -4.83
C GLU A 96 16.68 17.85 -5.60
N LYS A 97 16.27 18.89 -4.85
CA LYS A 97 15.86 20.16 -5.42
C LYS A 97 17.08 21.00 -5.73
N GLN A 98 17.32 21.23 -7.01
CA GLN A 98 18.38 22.08 -7.55
C GLN A 98 17.78 23.38 -8.11
N ASP A 99 18.63 24.33 -8.54
CA ASP A 99 18.19 25.61 -9.09
C ASP A 99 17.27 25.45 -10.32
N SER A 100 17.51 24.41 -11.14
CA SER A 100 16.76 24.11 -12.35
C SER A 100 15.55 23.19 -12.13
N GLY A 101 15.27 22.76 -10.90
CA GLY A 101 14.20 21.83 -10.57
C GLY A 101 14.70 20.59 -9.84
N TYR A 102 13.92 19.50 -9.89
CA TYR A 102 14.28 18.25 -9.24
C TYR A 102 15.15 17.39 -10.14
N ALA A 103 16.30 16.95 -9.61
CA ALA A 103 17.18 15.96 -10.24
C ALA A 103 17.11 14.64 -9.49
N GLU A 104 16.96 13.53 -10.22
CA GLU A 104 17.06 12.18 -9.63
C GLU A 104 18.51 11.88 -9.26
N VAL A 105 18.70 11.37 -8.05
CA VAL A 105 19.99 10.89 -7.56
C VAL A 105 19.91 9.39 -7.33
N VAL A 106 20.74 8.65 -8.06
CA VAL A 106 20.83 7.19 -7.91
C VAL A 106 21.76 6.87 -6.76
N LEU A 107 21.23 6.23 -5.72
CA LEU A 107 21.96 5.82 -4.54
C LEU A 107 22.35 4.34 -4.61
N ASP A 108 23.48 3.98 -3.99
CA ASP A 108 23.90 2.60 -3.76
C ASP A 108 24.36 2.45 -2.29
N PRO A 109 23.61 1.73 -1.45
CA PRO A 109 22.30 1.09 -1.73
C PRO A 109 21.17 2.10 -1.91
N PRO A 110 20.13 1.74 -2.69
CA PRO A 110 18.95 2.59 -2.87
C PRO A 110 18.06 2.57 -1.62
N PHE A 111 17.11 3.50 -1.53
CA PHE A 111 16.04 3.49 -0.53
C PHE A 111 14.99 2.39 -0.77
N SER A 112 14.99 1.79 -1.95
CA SER A 112 14.07 0.71 -2.32
C SER A 112 14.17 -0.48 -1.38
N ALA A 113 13.04 -1.17 -1.13
CA ALA A 113 12.94 -2.24 -0.16
C ALA A 113 12.23 -3.48 -0.72
N ARG A 114 12.36 -4.60 0.00
CA ARG A 114 11.60 -5.82 -0.25
C ARG A 114 10.48 -5.93 0.78
N ILE A 115 9.25 -5.73 0.33
CA ILE A 115 8.06 -6.00 1.14
C ILE A 115 7.92 -7.51 1.25
N PRO A 116 7.82 -8.08 2.47
CA PRO A 116 7.53 -9.49 2.65
C PRO A 116 6.11 -9.83 2.22
N VAL A 117 5.79 -11.10 2.00
CA VAL A 117 4.43 -11.54 1.71
C VAL A 117 3.49 -11.08 2.82
N LEU A 118 2.47 -10.31 2.46
CA LEU A 118 1.59 -9.65 3.42
C LEU A 118 0.44 -10.57 3.89
N ASN A 119 0.08 -11.58 3.10
CA ASN A 119 -1.04 -12.48 3.38
C ASN A 119 -0.67 -13.95 3.17
N PRO A 120 0.31 -14.48 3.93
CA PRO A 120 0.79 -15.86 3.72
C PRO A 120 -0.26 -16.91 4.00
N ASP A 121 -1.20 -16.67 4.92
CA ASP A 121 -2.21 -17.66 5.37
C ASP A 121 -3.43 -17.73 4.44
N TYR A 122 -3.65 -16.69 3.63
CA TYR A 122 -4.81 -16.58 2.74
C TYR A 122 -4.42 -16.09 1.34
N PRO A 123 -3.62 -16.87 0.59
CA PRO A 123 -3.18 -16.48 -0.76
C PRO A 123 -4.39 -16.32 -1.71
N GLY A 124 -4.32 -15.36 -2.62
CA GLY A 124 -5.38 -15.09 -3.59
C GLY A 124 -6.62 -14.43 -2.99
N LYS A 125 -6.49 -13.78 -1.83
CA LYS A 125 -7.56 -13.01 -1.20
C LYS A 125 -7.21 -11.53 -1.22
N THR A 126 -8.19 -10.73 -1.58
CA THR A 126 -8.11 -9.27 -1.53
C THR A 126 -7.52 -8.79 -0.21
N ILE A 127 -6.52 -7.93 -0.30
CA ILE A 127 -5.87 -7.30 0.84
C ILE A 127 -5.91 -5.79 0.75
N ARG A 128 -5.96 -5.16 1.91
CA ARG A 128 -5.77 -3.72 2.07
C ARG A 128 -5.13 -3.43 3.42
N GLY A 129 -4.34 -2.39 3.47
CA GLY A 129 -3.66 -2.01 4.69
C GLY A 129 -2.78 -0.79 4.50
N TYR A 130 -1.75 -0.70 5.32
CA TYR A 130 -0.72 0.30 5.14
C TYR A 130 0.67 -0.33 5.34
N ILE A 131 1.64 0.28 4.67
CA ILE A 131 3.07 -0.03 4.82
C ILE A 131 3.75 1.23 5.35
N ALA A 132 4.68 1.03 6.27
CA ALA A 132 5.57 2.08 6.76
C ALA A 132 7.00 1.57 6.67
N ASP A 133 7.84 2.30 5.95
CA ASP A 133 9.25 2.00 5.78
C ASP A 133 10.11 3.12 6.36
N THR A 134 11.26 2.75 6.95
CA THR A 134 12.18 3.70 7.59
C THR A 134 13.42 3.90 6.73
N LEU A 135 13.52 5.08 6.16
CA LEU A 135 14.62 5.51 5.32
C LEU A 135 15.70 6.17 6.18
N THR A 136 16.96 5.73 6.06
CA THR A 136 18.09 6.40 6.70
C THR A 136 18.53 7.59 5.86
N MET A 137 18.41 8.79 6.42
CA MET A 137 18.79 10.03 5.73
C MET A 137 20.28 10.32 5.91
N ASP A 138 20.88 10.98 4.91
CA ASP A 138 22.19 11.59 5.09
C ASP A 138 22.05 12.81 6.01
N PRO A 139 22.77 12.86 7.15
CA PRO A 139 22.72 14.00 8.06
C PRO A 139 23.37 15.27 7.48
N THR A 140 24.11 15.15 6.37
CA THR A 140 24.82 16.25 5.70
C THR A 140 24.52 16.30 4.21
N PRO A 141 23.23 16.44 3.80
CA PRO A 141 22.86 16.43 2.41
C PRO A 141 23.40 17.67 1.69
N SER A 142 23.75 17.52 0.41
CA SER A 142 24.18 18.64 -0.43
C SER A 142 23.05 19.63 -0.70
N PHE A 143 21.79 19.17 -0.64
CA PHE A 143 20.59 19.98 -0.86
C PHE A 143 19.63 19.81 0.32
N ASP A 144 19.05 20.92 0.77
CA ASP A 144 18.18 20.94 1.94
C ASP A 144 16.77 20.41 1.66
N THR A 145 16.35 20.39 0.39
CA THR A 145 14.99 20.01 -0.01
C THR A 145 15.02 18.83 -0.96
N ILE A 146 14.27 17.80 -0.61
CA ILE A 146 14.17 16.56 -1.36
C ILE A 146 12.73 16.16 -1.61
N ARG A 147 12.52 15.15 -2.44
CA ARG A 147 11.26 14.40 -2.56
C ARG A 147 11.54 12.96 -2.97
N PHE A 148 10.55 12.11 -2.75
CA PHE A 148 10.55 10.72 -3.20
C PHE A 148 9.42 10.49 -4.19
N GLU A 149 9.69 9.69 -5.24
CA GLU A 149 8.68 9.00 -6.01
C GLU A 149 8.72 7.52 -5.64
N TYR A 150 7.57 6.91 -5.44
CA TYR A 150 7.50 5.52 -5.02
C TYR A 150 6.30 4.79 -5.61
N PHE A 151 6.47 3.48 -5.76
CA PHE A 151 5.46 2.56 -6.25
C PHE A 151 5.81 1.14 -5.80
N ILE A 152 4.87 0.21 -5.92
CA ILE A 152 5.08 -1.19 -5.60
C ILE A 152 4.88 -2.07 -6.83
N TYR A 153 5.51 -3.23 -6.80
CA TYR A 153 5.21 -4.37 -7.66
C TYR A 153 4.60 -5.50 -6.83
N ASP A 154 3.61 -6.18 -7.39
CA ASP A 154 3.10 -7.46 -6.89
C ASP A 154 3.95 -8.64 -7.39
N ARG A 155 3.53 -9.86 -7.09
CA ARG A 155 4.21 -11.08 -7.58
C ARG A 155 3.93 -11.37 -9.05
N ALA A 156 2.82 -10.90 -9.59
CA ALA A 156 2.49 -10.96 -11.01
C ALA A 156 3.27 -9.93 -11.85
N LEU A 157 4.12 -9.10 -11.19
CA LEU A 157 4.91 -8.01 -11.76
C LEU A 157 4.06 -6.83 -12.23
N SER A 158 2.81 -6.74 -11.77
CA SER A 158 1.95 -5.59 -12.02
C SER A 158 2.44 -4.41 -11.19
N LYS A 159 2.51 -3.25 -11.82
CA LYS A 159 3.00 -2.03 -11.19
C LYS A 159 1.83 -1.19 -10.71
N SER A 160 1.88 -0.74 -9.45
CA SER A 160 0.91 0.23 -8.92
C SER A 160 1.01 1.60 -9.60
N ASN A 161 0.07 2.48 -9.30
CA ASN A 161 0.26 3.92 -9.53
C ASN A 161 1.52 4.44 -8.84
N VAL A 162 2.08 5.54 -9.34
CA VAL A 162 3.24 6.21 -8.77
C VAL A 162 2.77 7.36 -7.88
N LEU A 163 3.31 7.46 -6.68
CA LEU A 163 3.11 8.59 -5.78
C LEU A 163 4.38 9.39 -5.63
N THR A 164 4.21 10.69 -5.41
CA THR A 164 5.30 11.63 -5.12
C THR A 164 5.03 12.28 -3.78
N THR A 165 6.03 12.34 -2.90
CA THR A 165 5.90 13.10 -1.65
C THR A 165 5.84 14.60 -1.93
N PRO A 166 5.24 15.39 -1.03
CA PRO A 166 5.51 16.83 -0.99
C PRO A 166 7.00 17.13 -0.82
N ASP A 167 7.37 18.39 -0.97
CA ASP A 167 8.72 18.85 -0.66
C ASP A 167 9.06 18.56 0.81
N ILE A 168 10.21 17.92 1.02
CA ILE A 168 10.71 17.53 2.34
C ILE A 168 11.94 18.37 2.63
N VAL A 169 11.89 19.19 3.68
CA VAL A 169 13.02 20.01 4.12
C VAL A 169 13.78 19.24 5.20
N LEU A 170 15.06 18.91 4.92
CA LEU A 170 15.89 18.04 5.76
C LEU A 170 16.52 18.74 6.96
N LYS A 171 16.56 20.07 6.92
CA LYS A 171 17.17 20.89 7.97
C LYS A 171 16.14 21.84 8.54
N ARG A 172 16.12 21.97 9.86
CA ARG A 172 15.32 22.95 10.60
C ARG A 172 16.10 24.22 10.90
#